data_8f24130e85991bd585d0a4729a00b13a
#
_entry.id   8f24130e85991bd585d0a4729a00b13a
#
_cell.length_a   1.000
_cell.length_b   1.000
_cell.length_c   1.000
_cell.angle_alpha   90.00
_cell.angle_beta   90.00
_cell.angle_gamma   90.00
#
_symmetry.space_group_name_H-M   'P 1'
#
loop_
_entity.id
_entity.type
_entity.pdbx_description
1 polymer ?
#
loop_
_entity_poly.entity_id
_entity_poly.type
_entity_poly.pdbx_seq_one_letter_code
_entity_poly.pdbx_strand_id
1 'polypeptide(L)'
;MVIAALTPEASSAKVHDWLSGREELSISAWVRTEVSSAFAIQLRTGRLSLEQRADALTVFNRLVDESLVIEPVEARHFEIAARFVDQHELGLRAGDALHLAIASQRGLVLATLDQKLAEAGPKLGAATLLL
;
A
#
# COMPACT_ATOMS: atom_id res chain seq x y z
N MET A 1 2.21 -1.61 4.17
CA MET A 1 3.57 -1.98 3.75
C MET A 1 4.50 -0.79 3.52
N VAL A 2 4.19 0.18 2.64
CA VAL A 2 5.07 1.33 2.35
C VAL A 2 5.48 2.10 3.62
N ILE A 3 4.55 2.33 4.55
CA ILE A 3 4.86 3.01 5.83
C ILE A 3 5.93 2.25 6.62
N ALA A 4 5.82 0.92 6.72
CA ALA A 4 6.81 0.09 7.42
C ALA A 4 8.22 0.14 6.78
N ALA A 5 8.34 0.51 5.50
CA ALA A 5 9.62 0.75 4.85
C ALA A 5 10.22 2.13 5.16
N LEU A 6 9.39 3.09 5.60
CA LEU A 6 9.77 4.49 5.79
C LEU A 6 9.89 4.92 7.25
N THR A 7 9.33 4.12 8.17
CA THR A 7 9.34 4.41 9.61
C THR A 7 9.79 3.18 10.40
N PRO A 8 10.44 3.34 11.57
CA PRO A 8 10.82 2.22 12.41
C PRO A 8 9.58 1.49 12.96
N GLU A 9 9.29 0.33 12.42
CA GLU A 9 8.21 -0.56 12.85
C GLU A 9 8.74 -2.00 13.00
N ALA A 10 8.00 -2.86 13.69
CA ALA A 10 8.40 -4.25 13.92
C ALA A 10 8.62 -5.05 12.61
N SER A 11 7.91 -4.68 11.54
CA SER A 11 7.98 -5.31 10.22
C SER A 11 8.98 -4.67 9.27
N SER A 12 9.66 -3.58 9.66
CA SER A 12 10.53 -2.80 8.76
C SER A 12 11.64 -3.63 8.14
N ALA A 13 12.37 -4.43 8.94
CA ALA A 13 13.46 -5.27 8.43
C ALA A 13 12.96 -6.26 7.36
N LYS A 14 11.86 -6.94 7.62
CA LYS A 14 11.25 -7.90 6.68
C LYS A 14 10.83 -7.23 5.36
N VAL A 15 10.26 -6.03 5.45
CA VAL A 15 9.85 -5.26 4.27
C VAL A 15 11.08 -4.81 3.48
N HIS A 16 12.13 -4.32 4.14
CA HIS A 16 13.37 -3.92 3.48
C HIS A 16 14.04 -5.09 2.75
N ASP A 17 14.16 -6.25 3.40
CA ASP A 17 14.72 -7.46 2.79
C ASP A 17 13.91 -7.89 1.56
N TRP A 18 12.58 -7.83 1.67
CA TRP A 18 11.70 -8.18 0.55
C TRP A 18 11.83 -7.18 -0.62
N LEU A 19 11.92 -5.88 -0.35
CA LEU A 19 12.08 -4.83 -1.37
C LEU A 19 13.42 -4.95 -2.10
N SER A 20 14.51 -5.22 -1.39
CA SER A 20 15.87 -5.30 -1.94
C SER A 20 16.06 -6.43 -2.96
N GLY A 21 15.21 -7.46 -2.93
CA GLY A 21 15.26 -8.59 -3.86
C GLY A 21 14.40 -8.42 -5.13
N ARG A 22 13.86 -7.23 -5.41
CA ARG A 22 12.91 -6.98 -6.51
C ARG A 22 13.45 -5.99 -7.52
N GLU A 23 13.33 -6.35 -8.81
CA GLU A 23 13.74 -5.49 -9.93
C GLU A 23 12.67 -4.47 -10.30
N GLU A 24 11.40 -4.83 -10.15
CA GLU A 24 10.27 -3.97 -10.51
C GLU A 24 9.20 -3.99 -9.43
N LEU A 25 8.87 -2.81 -8.94
CA LEU A 25 7.85 -2.59 -7.93
C LEU A 25 6.89 -1.48 -8.38
N SER A 26 5.60 -1.73 -8.20
CA SER A 26 4.56 -0.75 -8.50
C SER A 26 3.85 -0.30 -7.23
N ILE A 27 3.42 0.95 -7.22
CA ILE A 27 2.44 1.49 -6.27
C ILE A 27 1.33 2.20 -7.02
N SER A 28 0.12 2.23 -6.48
CA SER A 28 -0.91 3.07 -7.06
C SER A 28 -0.69 4.55 -6.73
N ALA A 29 -1.19 5.46 -7.56
CA ALA A 29 -1.17 6.89 -7.27
C ALA A 29 -1.86 7.22 -5.93
N TRP A 30 -2.82 6.40 -5.47
CA TRP A 30 -3.50 6.52 -4.19
C TRP A 30 -2.54 6.39 -2.99
N VAL A 31 -1.48 5.61 -3.10
CA VAL A 31 -0.47 5.43 -2.02
C VAL A 31 0.13 6.75 -1.58
N ARG A 32 0.29 7.74 -2.47
CA ARG A 32 0.80 9.07 -2.09
C ARG A 32 -0.10 9.73 -1.03
N THR A 33 -1.42 9.63 -1.21
CA THR A 33 -2.39 10.17 -0.25
C THR A 33 -2.36 9.39 1.08
N GLU A 34 -2.25 8.07 1.01
CA GLU A 34 -2.20 7.21 2.20
C GLU A 34 -0.94 7.46 3.03
N VAL A 35 0.22 7.57 2.39
CA VAL A 35 1.49 7.90 3.06
C VAL A 35 1.40 9.26 3.75
N SER A 36 0.91 10.29 3.05
CA SER A 36 0.73 11.63 3.62
C SER A 36 -0.24 11.63 4.80
N SER A 37 -1.34 10.88 4.68
CA SER A 37 -2.34 10.73 5.75
C SER A 37 -1.76 10.01 6.97
N ALA A 38 -1.04 8.92 6.77
CA ALA A 38 -0.42 8.15 7.86
C ALA A 38 0.61 9.00 8.61
N PHE A 39 1.47 9.74 7.92
CA PHE A 39 2.43 10.64 8.55
C PHE A 39 1.76 11.81 9.27
N ALA A 40 0.65 12.33 8.74
CA ALA A 40 -0.13 13.36 9.43
C ALA A 40 -0.74 12.83 10.74
N ILE A 41 -1.20 11.57 10.76
CA ILE A 41 -1.70 10.91 11.97
C ILE A 41 -0.56 10.73 12.98
N GLN A 42 0.60 10.21 12.54
CA GLN A 42 1.74 9.98 13.42
C GLN A 42 2.27 11.30 14.02
N LEU A 43 2.28 12.39 13.24
CA LEU A 43 2.63 13.72 13.74
C LEU A 43 1.64 14.21 14.82
N ARG A 44 0.32 14.13 14.56
CA ARG A 44 -0.71 14.55 15.52
C ARG A 44 -0.70 13.73 16.81
N THR A 45 -0.29 12.48 16.72
CA THR A 45 -0.20 11.57 17.90
C THR A 45 1.16 11.60 18.58
N GLY A 46 2.07 12.48 18.15
CA GLY A 46 3.41 12.61 18.74
C GLY A 46 4.36 11.44 18.47
N ARG A 47 4.04 10.57 17.52
CA ARG A 47 4.90 9.44 17.11
C ARG A 47 6.01 9.86 16.15
N LEU A 48 5.83 10.97 15.44
CA LEU A 48 6.83 11.60 14.58
C LEU A 48 6.96 13.07 14.95
N SER A 49 8.18 13.61 14.83
CA SER A 49 8.43 15.05 14.79
C SER A 49 8.20 15.61 13.40
N LEU A 50 8.13 16.94 13.26
CA LEU A 50 8.09 17.62 11.98
C LEU A 50 9.29 17.29 11.10
N GLU A 51 10.48 17.23 11.70
CA GLU A 51 11.73 16.89 11.03
C GLU A 51 11.70 15.44 10.51
N GLN A 52 11.37 14.48 11.36
CA GLN A 52 11.24 13.06 10.98
C GLN A 52 10.21 12.86 9.86
N ARG A 53 9.09 13.59 9.90
CA ARG A 53 8.11 13.56 8.83
C ARG A 53 8.69 14.09 7.52
N ALA A 54 9.42 15.21 7.56
CA ALA A 54 10.03 15.79 6.37
C ALA A 54 11.06 14.83 5.74
N ASP A 55 11.90 14.20 6.56
CA ASP A 55 12.88 13.22 6.12
C ASP A 55 12.20 11.99 5.49
N ALA A 56 11.18 11.44 6.15
CA ALA A 56 10.45 10.28 5.63
C ALA A 56 9.74 10.58 4.29
N LEU A 57 9.16 11.77 4.13
CA LEU A 57 8.57 12.20 2.86
C LEU A 57 9.62 12.39 1.77
N THR A 58 10.79 12.90 2.11
CA THR A 58 11.91 13.05 1.17
C THR A 58 12.38 11.68 0.66
N VAL A 59 12.55 10.72 1.57
CA VAL A 59 12.92 9.34 1.21
C VAL A 59 11.82 8.69 0.35
N PHE A 60 10.55 8.87 0.71
CA PHE A 60 9.43 8.35 -0.06
C PHE A 60 9.39 8.91 -1.49
N ASN A 61 9.49 10.23 -1.64
CA ASN A 61 9.48 10.87 -2.96
C ASN A 61 10.64 10.38 -3.83
N ARG A 62 11.83 10.28 -3.26
CA ARG A 62 12.99 9.75 -3.95
C ARG A 62 12.77 8.29 -4.41
N LEU A 63 12.24 7.44 -3.54
CA LEU A 63 11.92 6.05 -3.87
C LEU A 63 10.91 5.97 -5.02
N VAL A 64 9.89 6.85 -5.01
CA VAL A 64 8.89 6.92 -6.07
C VAL A 64 9.52 7.35 -7.39
N ASP A 65 10.40 8.34 -7.37
CA ASP A 65 10.97 8.92 -8.59
C ASP A 65 12.06 8.02 -9.22
N GLU A 66 12.80 7.26 -8.39
CA GLU A 66 13.96 6.49 -8.83
C GLU A 66 13.66 4.98 -9.02
N SER A 67 12.64 4.42 -8.33
CA SER A 67 12.55 2.96 -8.18
C SER A 67 11.15 2.38 -8.31
N LEU A 68 10.10 3.18 -8.37
CA LEU A 68 8.73 2.69 -8.40
C LEU A 68 7.98 3.06 -9.66
N VAL A 69 7.20 2.11 -10.19
CA VAL A 69 6.22 2.39 -11.23
C VAL A 69 4.93 2.88 -10.57
N ILE A 70 4.37 3.99 -11.07
CA ILE A 70 3.11 4.54 -10.56
C ILE A 70 1.96 4.03 -11.42
N GLU A 71 1.11 3.19 -10.82
CA GLU A 71 -0.12 2.74 -11.45
C GLU A 71 -1.21 3.81 -11.31
N PRO A 72 -1.82 4.24 -12.44
CA PRO A 72 -2.90 5.22 -12.41
C PRO A 72 -4.15 4.65 -11.75
N VAL A 73 -4.88 5.50 -11.02
CA VAL A 73 -6.20 5.18 -10.47
C VAL A 73 -7.27 5.70 -11.42
N GLU A 74 -8.10 4.81 -11.93
CA GLU A 74 -9.15 5.13 -12.89
C GLU A 74 -10.54 4.94 -12.24
N ALA A 75 -11.58 5.58 -12.80
CA ALA A 75 -12.95 5.48 -12.29
C ALA A 75 -13.42 4.02 -12.13
N ARG A 76 -13.09 3.15 -13.11
CA ARG A 76 -13.42 1.72 -13.05
C ARG A 76 -12.85 0.98 -11.84
N HIS A 77 -11.70 1.44 -11.30
CA HIS A 77 -11.11 0.79 -10.11
C HIS A 77 -11.99 1.02 -8.88
N PHE A 78 -12.61 2.19 -8.76
CA PHE A 78 -13.57 2.47 -7.68
C PHE A 78 -14.84 1.62 -7.79
N GLU A 79 -15.34 1.40 -9.01
CA GLU A 79 -16.50 0.52 -9.25
C GLU A 79 -16.20 -0.94 -8.86
N ILE A 80 -15.01 -1.43 -9.20
CA ILE A 80 -14.56 -2.78 -8.83
C ILE A 80 -14.36 -2.87 -7.31
N ALA A 81 -13.69 -1.87 -6.71
CA ALA A 81 -13.48 -1.81 -5.28
C ALA A 81 -14.80 -1.81 -4.49
N ALA A 82 -15.81 -1.06 -4.97
CA ALA A 82 -17.14 -1.07 -4.37
C ALA A 82 -17.74 -2.48 -4.36
N ARG A 83 -17.71 -3.21 -5.49
CA ARG A 83 -18.17 -4.61 -5.55
C ARG A 83 -17.39 -5.55 -4.62
N PHE A 84 -16.10 -5.28 -4.39
CA PHE A 84 -15.29 -6.06 -3.45
C PHE A 84 -15.71 -5.81 -1.99
N VAL A 85 -15.98 -4.56 -1.65
CA VAL A 85 -16.47 -4.18 -0.31
C VAL A 85 -17.88 -4.70 -0.05
N ASP A 86 -18.73 -4.79 -1.09
CA ASP A 86 -20.09 -5.34 -0.97
C ASP A 86 -20.10 -6.81 -0.50
N GLN A 87 -18.99 -7.53 -0.66
CA GLN A 87 -18.78 -8.83 -0.03
C GLN A 87 -18.37 -8.65 1.44
N HIS A 88 -19.33 -8.24 2.25
CA HIS A 88 -19.14 -7.78 3.63
C HIS A 88 -18.44 -8.79 4.54
N GLU A 89 -18.56 -10.10 4.26
CA GLU A 89 -17.91 -11.17 5.02
C GLU A 89 -16.38 -11.11 4.95
N LEU A 90 -15.84 -10.49 3.91
CA LEU A 90 -14.38 -10.33 3.74
C LEU A 90 -13.81 -9.22 4.62
N GLY A 91 -14.66 -8.30 5.09
CA GLY A 91 -14.27 -7.22 6.00
C GLY A 91 -13.24 -6.25 5.43
N LEU A 92 -13.21 -6.07 4.09
CA LEU A 92 -12.28 -5.17 3.43
C LEU A 92 -12.62 -3.71 3.70
N ARG A 93 -11.59 -2.89 3.89
CA ARG A 93 -11.71 -1.44 3.91
C ARG A 93 -11.63 -0.87 2.50
N ALA A 94 -12.19 0.32 2.29
CA ALA A 94 -12.24 0.97 0.98
C ALA A 94 -10.86 1.10 0.30
N GLY A 95 -9.82 1.50 1.05
CA GLY A 95 -8.46 1.61 0.53
C GLY A 95 -7.87 0.26 0.11
N ASP A 96 -8.07 -0.79 0.93
CA ASP A 96 -7.60 -2.14 0.64
C ASP A 96 -8.28 -2.71 -0.60
N ALA A 97 -9.59 -2.52 -0.72
CA ALA A 97 -10.35 -2.93 -1.90
C ALA A 97 -9.90 -2.18 -3.17
N LEU A 98 -9.55 -0.90 -3.06
CA LEU A 98 -9.02 -0.12 -4.18
C LEU A 98 -7.67 -0.66 -4.65
N HIS A 99 -6.76 -1.01 -3.73
CA HIS A 99 -5.48 -1.63 -4.08
C HIS A 99 -5.67 -2.98 -4.75
N LEU A 100 -6.56 -3.83 -4.23
CA LEU A 100 -6.92 -5.10 -4.87
C LEU A 100 -7.50 -4.91 -6.26
N ALA A 101 -8.39 -3.94 -6.45
CA ALA A 101 -9.00 -3.65 -7.75
C ALA A 101 -7.95 -3.24 -8.78
N ILE A 102 -7.00 -2.36 -8.40
CA ILE A 102 -5.91 -1.93 -9.29
C ILE A 102 -5.00 -3.11 -9.63
N ALA A 103 -4.53 -3.86 -8.63
CA ALA A 103 -3.66 -5.00 -8.82
C ALA A 103 -4.30 -6.05 -9.73
N SER A 104 -5.56 -6.42 -9.49
CA SER A 104 -6.32 -7.37 -10.31
C SER A 104 -6.43 -6.92 -11.76
N GLN A 105 -6.77 -5.66 -12.01
CA GLN A 105 -6.93 -5.13 -13.37
C GLN A 105 -5.61 -5.01 -14.14
N ARG A 106 -4.50 -4.90 -13.43
CA ARG A 106 -3.14 -4.82 -14.02
C ARG A 106 -2.44 -6.17 -14.07
N GLY A 107 -3.05 -7.25 -13.56
CA GLY A 107 -2.40 -8.57 -13.47
C GLY A 107 -1.21 -8.60 -12.51
N LEU A 108 -1.22 -7.73 -11.50
CA LEU A 108 -0.16 -7.60 -10.50
C LEU A 108 -0.45 -8.44 -9.26
N VAL A 109 0.60 -8.80 -8.53
CA VAL A 109 0.50 -9.41 -7.20
C VAL A 109 0.54 -8.33 -6.13
N LEU A 110 -0.50 -8.22 -5.30
CA LEU A 110 -0.53 -7.29 -4.18
C LEU A 110 0.21 -7.87 -2.97
N ALA A 111 1.39 -7.32 -2.67
CA ALA A 111 2.12 -7.66 -1.46
C ALA A 111 1.60 -6.84 -0.26
N THR A 112 1.33 -7.51 0.85
CA THR A 112 0.75 -6.89 2.04
C THR A 112 1.26 -7.52 3.33
N LEU A 113 1.19 -6.77 4.44
CA LEU A 113 1.37 -7.26 5.81
C LEU A 113 0.04 -7.58 6.49
N ASP A 114 -1.09 -7.25 5.85
CA ASP A 114 -2.43 -7.51 6.37
C ASP A 114 -2.89 -8.91 5.96
N GLN A 115 -3.03 -9.80 6.93
CA GLN A 115 -3.47 -11.18 6.72
C GLN A 115 -4.88 -11.24 6.11
N LYS A 116 -5.81 -10.40 6.58
CA LYS A 116 -7.19 -10.39 6.05
C LYS A 116 -7.22 -9.98 4.58
N LEU A 117 -6.44 -8.97 4.23
CA LEU A 117 -6.30 -8.52 2.85
C LEU A 117 -5.67 -9.61 1.97
N ALA A 118 -4.63 -10.29 2.47
CA ALA A 118 -4.01 -11.39 1.75
C ALA A 118 -4.98 -12.58 1.52
N GLU A 119 -5.83 -12.90 2.50
CA GLU A 119 -6.84 -13.97 2.39
C GLU A 119 -8.04 -13.58 1.52
N ALA A 120 -8.39 -12.30 1.47
CA ALA A 120 -9.51 -11.82 0.65
C ALA A 120 -9.18 -11.81 -0.85
N GLY A 121 -7.95 -11.48 -1.23
CA GLY A 121 -7.55 -11.36 -2.62
C GLY A 121 -7.94 -12.55 -3.51
N PRO A 122 -7.51 -13.78 -3.19
CA PRO A 122 -7.86 -14.97 -4.00
C PRO A 122 -9.37 -15.21 -4.11
N LYS A 123 -10.15 -14.91 -3.08
CA LYS A 123 -11.62 -15.01 -3.11
C LYS A 123 -12.27 -14.03 -4.08
N LEU A 124 -11.56 -12.93 -4.38
CA LEU A 124 -11.99 -11.87 -5.32
C LEU A 124 -11.30 -11.98 -6.69
N GLY A 125 -10.53 -13.06 -6.92
CA GLY A 125 -9.79 -13.26 -8.16
C GLY A 125 -8.55 -12.37 -8.32
N ALA A 126 -8.02 -11.82 -7.23
CA ALA A 126 -6.81 -11.02 -7.20
C ALA A 126 -5.64 -11.81 -6.57
N ALA A 127 -4.46 -11.73 -7.18
CA ALA A 127 -3.26 -12.35 -6.61
C ALA A 127 -2.72 -11.51 -5.44
N THR A 128 -2.43 -12.15 -4.32
CA THR A 128 -1.89 -11.53 -3.12
C THR A 128 -0.69 -12.30 -2.57
N LEU A 129 0.20 -11.60 -1.88
CA LEU A 129 1.34 -12.15 -1.17
C LEU A 129 1.39 -11.57 0.25
N LEU A 130 1.28 -12.42 1.26
CA LEU A 130 1.49 -12.03 2.65
C LEU A 130 2.99 -12.04 2.96
N LEU A 131 3.49 -10.91 3.47
CA LEU A 131 4.88 -10.75 3.92
C LEU A 131 5.04 -11.07 5.40
#